data_283b88527d7025481f827eb7750344a2
#
_entry.id   283b88527d7025481f827eb7750344a2
#
_cell.length_a   1.000
_cell.length_b   1.000
_cell.length_c   1.000
_cell.angle_alpha   90.00
_cell.angle_beta   90.00
_cell.angle_gamma   90.00
#
_symmetry.space_group_name_H-M   'P 1'
#
loop_
_entity.id
_entity.type
_entity.pdbx_description
1 polymer ?
#
loop_
_entity_poly.entity_id
_entity_poly.type
_entity_poly.pdbx_seq_one_letter_code
_entity_poly.pdbx_strand_id
1 'polypeptide(L)'
;DYIMTNAEKREAARQLIQKWHNKGREDEDDRSYWLDILQRLLGCADATDRIEFQKKVIVNGNTKKIDAYIPETKIIIEQKSEGIPLDKKISQSGGTELTPYEQAKRYNDNLPTSEKAKWIITSNFQELWIYDMDTRVPENNVVKIHIDDLHHNSSLLDFLLEKKVVQVSKEVDLSQEAGKLVGKIYDAFLKQYHDPESKKALESLNVLCVRLVF
;
A
#
# COMPACT_ATOMS: atom_id res chain seq x y z
N ASP A 1 -21.75 -9.20 1.95
CA ASP A 1 -20.32 -8.87 2.02
C ASP A 1 -19.92 -8.82 3.48
N TYR A 2 -18.93 -9.64 3.85
CA TYR A 2 -18.40 -9.64 5.22
C TYR A 2 -17.50 -8.42 5.42
N ILE A 3 -17.81 -7.61 6.43
CA ILE A 3 -16.99 -6.45 6.79
C ILE A 3 -16.05 -6.85 7.93
N MET A 4 -14.75 -6.86 7.67
CA MET A 4 -13.75 -7.17 8.68
C MET A 4 -13.73 -6.12 9.80
N THR A 5 -13.65 -6.58 11.03
CA THR A 5 -13.42 -5.72 12.20
C THR A 5 -11.98 -5.17 12.19
N ASN A 6 -11.74 -4.10 12.94
CA ASN A 6 -10.38 -3.54 13.10
C ASN A 6 -9.40 -4.55 13.72
N ALA A 7 -9.87 -5.44 14.58
CA ALA A 7 -9.04 -6.48 15.19
C ALA A 7 -8.62 -7.52 14.15
N GLU A 8 -9.54 -7.95 13.29
CA GLU A 8 -9.27 -8.89 12.20
C GLU A 8 -8.32 -8.28 11.16
N LYS A 9 -8.52 -7.01 10.80
CA LYS A 9 -7.60 -6.29 9.89
C LYS A 9 -6.19 -6.22 10.47
N ARG A 10 -6.03 -5.92 11.77
CA ARG A 10 -4.72 -5.89 12.43
C ARG A 10 -4.05 -7.25 12.46
N GLU A 11 -4.80 -8.31 12.74
CA GLU A 11 -4.25 -9.67 12.73
C GLU A 11 -3.86 -10.11 11.31
N ALA A 12 -4.69 -9.83 10.32
CA ALA A 12 -4.36 -10.08 8.91
C ALA A 12 -3.10 -9.31 8.47
N ALA A 13 -2.94 -8.07 8.91
CA ALA A 13 -1.74 -7.29 8.65
C ALA A 13 -0.48 -7.91 9.27
N ARG A 14 -0.55 -8.40 10.52
CA ARG A 14 0.57 -9.10 11.16
C ARG A 14 0.98 -10.35 10.38
N GLN A 15 0.02 -11.15 9.94
CA GLN A 15 0.27 -12.35 9.16
C GLN A 15 0.88 -12.02 7.79
N LEU A 16 0.42 -10.95 7.14
CA LEU A 16 0.98 -10.45 5.89
C LEU A 16 2.42 -10.01 6.08
N ILE A 17 2.72 -9.23 7.13
CA ILE A 17 4.06 -8.78 7.49
C ILE A 17 4.96 -10.00 7.74
N GLN A 18 4.53 -10.95 8.56
CA GLN A 18 5.30 -12.16 8.86
C GLN A 18 5.64 -12.96 7.60
N LYS A 19 4.70 -13.04 6.65
CA LYS A 19 4.90 -13.78 5.40
C LYS A 19 5.90 -13.08 4.47
N TRP A 20 5.81 -11.76 4.35
CA TRP A 20 6.50 -10.99 3.32
C TRP A 20 7.70 -10.17 3.81
N HIS A 21 7.95 -10.10 5.12
CA HIS A 21 9.09 -9.35 5.66
C HIS A 21 10.42 -9.83 5.06
N ASN A 22 11.15 -8.92 4.43
CA ASN A 22 12.41 -9.16 3.71
C ASN A 22 12.33 -10.30 2.67
N LYS A 23 11.18 -10.42 2.00
CA LYS A 23 10.94 -11.42 0.94
C LYS A 23 10.18 -10.82 -0.21
N GLY A 24 10.28 -11.47 -1.35
CA GLY A 24 9.48 -11.21 -2.53
C GLY A 24 10.31 -11.09 -3.80
N ARG A 25 9.94 -11.89 -4.79
CA ARG A 25 10.49 -11.86 -6.15
C ARG A 25 9.41 -11.45 -7.11
N GLU A 26 9.69 -10.43 -7.92
CA GLU A 26 8.76 -9.85 -8.87
C GLU A 26 8.14 -10.90 -9.80
N ASP A 27 8.95 -11.80 -10.32
CA ASP A 27 8.57 -12.81 -11.30
C ASP A 27 7.83 -14.03 -10.72
N GLU A 28 7.92 -14.27 -9.41
CA GLU A 28 7.36 -15.45 -8.76
C GLU A 28 6.21 -15.12 -7.77
N ASP A 29 6.32 -14.00 -7.07
CA ASP A 29 5.53 -13.72 -5.87
C ASP A 29 4.51 -12.58 -6.03
N ASP A 30 4.57 -11.81 -7.10
CA ASP A 30 3.74 -10.62 -7.33
C ASP A 30 2.24 -10.89 -7.15
N ARG A 31 1.73 -11.95 -7.77
CA ARG A 31 0.32 -12.33 -7.71
C ARG A 31 -0.09 -12.74 -6.29
N SER A 32 0.73 -13.56 -5.65
CA SER A 32 0.46 -14.03 -4.28
C SER A 32 0.42 -12.86 -3.30
N TYR A 33 1.32 -11.92 -3.45
CA TYR A 33 1.39 -10.72 -2.62
C TYR A 33 0.14 -9.85 -2.74
N TRP A 34 -0.25 -9.51 -3.96
CA TRP A 34 -1.43 -8.66 -4.19
C TRP A 34 -2.73 -9.34 -3.85
N LEU A 35 -2.84 -10.65 -4.07
CA LEU A 35 -3.99 -11.43 -3.60
C LEU A 35 -4.04 -11.52 -2.07
N ASP A 36 -2.91 -11.66 -1.39
CA ASP A 36 -2.88 -11.60 0.08
C ASP A 36 -3.37 -10.23 0.60
N ILE A 37 -2.96 -9.13 -0.04
CA ILE A 37 -3.46 -7.78 0.31
C ILE A 37 -4.98 -7.70 0.10
N LEU A 38 -5.47 -8.03 -1.09
CA LEU A 38 -6.89 -7.87 -1.44
C LEU A 38 -7.78 -8.83 -0.65
N GLN A 39 -7.43 -10.12 -0.59
CA GLN A 39 -8.27 -11.15 0.02
C GLN A 39 -8.16 -11.16 1.53
N ARG A 40 -6.93 -11.20 2.07
CA ARG A 40 -6.70 -11.40 3.50
C ARG A 40 -6.74 -10.11 4.28
N LEU A 41 -6.04 -9.06 3.80
CA LEU A 41 -5.98 -7.79 4.52
C LEU A 41 -7.27 -6.97 4.34
N LEU A 42 -7.82 -6.93 3.12
CA LEU A 42 -8.99 -6.11 2.80
C LEU A 42 -10.30 -6.90 2.75
N GLY A 43 -10.26 -8.23 2.89
CA GLY A 43 -11.46 -9.07 2.96
C GLY A 43 -12.22 -9.22 1.63
N CYS A 44 -11.55 -9.01 0.49
CA CYS A 44 -12.15 -9.10 -0.83
C CYS A 44 -12.23 -10.57 -1.29
N ALA A 45 -13.40 -11.19 -1.22
CA ALA A 45 -13.58 -12.59 -1.57
C ALA A 45 -13.39 -12.87 -3.09
N ASP A 46 -13.73 -11.89 -3.92
CA ASP A 46 -13.67 -11.94 -5.40
C ASP A 46 -12.42 -11.22 -5.96
N ALA A 47 -11.34 -11.14 -5.19
CA ALA A 47 -10.13 -10.41 -5.58
C ALA A 47 -9.54 -10.84 -6.93
N THR A 48 -9.61 -12.13 -7.26
CA THR A 48 -9.14 -12.66 -8.55
C THR A 48 -9.89 -12.09 -9.75
N ASP A 49 -11.13 -11.69 -9.57
CA ASP A 49 -11.97 -11.10 -10.61
C ASP A 49 -11.80 -9.58 -10.70
N ARG A 50 -11.25 -8.97 -9.66
CA ARG A 50 -11.07 -7.51 -9.58
C ARG A 50 -9.70 -7.02 -10.03
N ILE A 51 -8.69 -7.87 -10.06
CA ILE A 51 -7.32 -7.53 -10.45
C ILE A 51 -6.90 -8.27 -11.71
N GLU A 52 -6.43 -7.52 -12.69
CA GLU A 52 -5.89 -8.05 -13.95
C GLU A 52 -4.36 -8.03 -13.87
N PHE A 53 -3.73 -9.21 -13.92
CA PHE A 53 -2.28 -9.34 -13.96
C PHE A 53 -1.76 -9.37 -15.40
N GLN A 54 -0.58 -8.80 -15.63
CA GLN A 54 0.09 -8.77 -16.92
C GLN A 54 -0.77 -8.15 -18.03
N LYS A 55 -1.47 -7.05 -17.71
CA LYS A 55 -2.29 -6.30 -18.67
C LYS A 55 -1.43 -5.77 -19.82
N LYS A 56 -1.82 -6.12 -21.04
CA LYS A 56 -1.10 -5.69 -22.26
C LYS A 56 -1.33 -4.21 -22.54
N VAL A 57 -0.25 -3.53 -22.93
CA VAL A 57 -0.28 -2.14 -23.41
C VAL A 57 0.70 -2.00 -24.57
N ILE A 58 0.34 -1.21 -25.58
CA ILE A 58 1.20 -0.95 -26.74
C ILE A 58 1.98 0.33 -26.50
N VAL A 59 3.28 0.25 -26.46
CA VAL A 59 4.20 1.38 -26.29
C VAL A 59 5.17 1.42 -27.47
N ASN A 60 5.09 2.48 -28.27
CA ASN A 60 5.92 2.64 -29.48
C ASN A 60 5.88 1.40 -30.41
N GLY A 61 4.69 0.85 -30.63
CA GLY A 61 4.48 -0.33 -31.48
C GLY A 61 4.87 -1.68 -30.85
N ASN A 62 5.40 -1.68 -29.63
CA ASN A 62 5.78 -2.90 -28.91
C ASN A 62 4.77 -3.22 -27.80
N THR A 63 4.41 -4.49 -27.68
CA THR A 63 3.58 -4.96 -26.58
C THR A 63 4.39 -5.03 -25.30
N LYS A 64 3.97 -4.27 -24.29
CA LYS A 64 4.46 -4.29 -22.93
C LYS A 64 3.37 -4.86 -22.00
N LYS A 65 3.72 -5.13 -20.77
CA LYS A 65 2.80 -5.66 -19.77
C LYS A 65 2.89 -4.80 -18.51
N ILE A 66 1.72 -4.39 -18.03
CA ILE A 66 1.55 -3.78 -16.71
C ILE A 66 1.47 -4.93 -15.71
N ASP A 67 2.23 -4.90 -14.62
CA ASP A 67 2.28 -6.03 -13.68
C ASP A 67 0.90 -6.34 -13.11
N ALA A 68 0.18 -5.33 -12.60
CA ALA A 68 -1.21 -5.49 -12.21
C ALA A 68 -2.03 -4.21 -12.46
N TYR A 69 -3.32 -4.40 -12.70
CA TYR A 69 -4.28 -3.33 -12.94
C TYR A 69 -5.61 -3.66 -12.26
N ILE A 70 -6.20 -2.67 -11.57
CA ILE A 70 -7.53 -2.79 -10.97
C ILE A 70 -8.49 -1.89 -11.76
N PRO A 71 -9.35 -2.47 -12.62
CA PRO A 71 -10.19 -1.69 -13.55
C PRO A 71 -11.23 -0.81 -12.84
N GLU A 72 -11.82 -1.31 -11.76
CA GLU A 72 -12.91 -0.62 -11.06
C GLU A 72 -12.46 0.68 -10.41
N THR A 73 -11.31 0.67 -9.76
CA THR A 73 -10.73 1.81 -9.05
C THR A 73 -9.70 2.58 -9.87
N LYS A 74 -9.36 2.08 -11.08
CA LYS A 74 -8.39 2.69 -11.99
C LYS A 74 -6.99 2.79 -11.36
N ILE A 75 -6.45 1.67 -10.97
CA ILE A 75 -5.13 1.59 -10.34
C ILE A 75 -4.17 0.78 -11.20
N ILE A 76 -3.01 1.34 -11.50
CA ILE A 76 -1.85 0.62 -12.04
C ILE A 76 -0.91 0.28 -10.90
N ILE A 77 -0.39 -0.93 -10.92
CA ILE A 77 0.61 -1.43 -10.00
C ILE A 77 1.85 -1.84 -10.80
N GLU A 78 2.99 -1.30 -10.41
CA GLU A 78 4.32 -1.67 -10.89
C GLU A 78 5.08 -2.32 -9.74
N GLN A 79 5.37 -3.61 -9.89
CA GLN A 79 6.02 -4.43 -8.87
C GLN A 79 7.52 -4.58 -9.15
N LYS A 80 8.32 -4.47 -8.11
CA LYS A 80 9.75 -4.79 -8.11
C LYS A 80 10.06 -5.83 -7.04
N SER A 81 11.16 -6.54 -7.22
CA SER A 81 11.66 -7.49 -6.23
C SER A 81 12.08 -6.77 -4.94
N GLU A 82 12.05 -7.49 -3.82
CA GLU A 82 12.57 -7.03 -2.54
C GLU A 82 14.03 -6.54 -2.71
N GLY A 83 14.37 -5.46 -1.99
CA GLY A 83 15.69 -4.83 -2.06
C GLY A 83 15.88 -3.85 -3.23
N ILE A 84 14.96 -3.77 -4.19
CA ILE A 84 15.02 -2.80 -5.29
C ILE A 84 14.47 -1.45 -4.80
N PRO A 85 15.27 -0.36 -4.85
CA PRO A 85 14.81 0.97 -4.49
C PRO A 85 13.75 1.49 -5.48
N LEU A 86 12.67 2.08 -4.96
CA LEU A 86 11.56 2.59 -5.78
C LEU A 86 11.80 3.99 -6.38
N ASP A 87 12.85 4.67 -5.95
CA ASP A 87 13.26 6.01 -6.40
C ASP A 87 14.43 6.00 -7.39
N LYS A 88 15.00 4.83 -7.69
CA LYS A 88 16.13 4.71 -8.59
C LYS A 88 15.73 4.25 -9.98
N LYS A 89 16.45 4.75 -10.97
CA LYS A 89 16.31 4.33 -12.35
C LYS A 89 16.86 2.93 -12.56
N ILE A 90 16.09 2.13 -13.29
CA ILE A 90 16.41 0.75 -13.64
C ILE A 90 16.45 0.66 -15.17
N SER A 91 17.44 -0.04 -15.70
CA SER A 91 17.57 -0.25 -17.13
C SER A 91 16.42 -1.06 -17.69
N GLN A 92 15.78 -0.55 -18.73
CA GLN A 92 14.68 -1.17 -19.43
C GLN A 92 15.18 -1.91 -20.70
N SER A 93 14.38 -2.87 -21.17
CA SER A 93 14.61 -3.46 -22.51
C SER A 93 14.55 -2.35 -23.57
N GLY A 94 15.70 -2.06 -24.21
CA GLY A 94 15.83 -0.96 -25.17
C GLY A 94 16.72 0.20 -24.71
N GLY A 95 17.42 0.06 -23.56
CA GLY A 95 18.49 0.98 -23.12
C GLY A 95 18.01 2.26 -22.44
N THR A 96 16.71 2.42 -22.20
CA THR A 96 16.15 3.54 -21.41
C THR A 96 16.21 3.21 -19.94
N GLU A 97 16.58 4.16 -19.10
CA GLU A 97 16.54 4.02 -17.65
C GLU A 97 15.33 4.78 -17.06
N LEU A 98 14.48 4.09 -16.34
CA LEU A 98 13.27 4.62 -15.72
C LEU A 98 13.16 4.19 -14.26
N THR A 99 12.61 5.07 -13.41
CA THR A 99 12.13 4.64 -12.09
C THR A 99 10.89 3.75 -12.27
N PRO A 100 10.52 2.93 -11.27
CA PRO A 100 9.27 2.17 -11.33
C PRO A 100 8.04 3.05 -11.61
N TYR A 101 7.97 4.24 -11.02
CA TYR A 101 6.91 5.21 -11.31
C TYR A 101 6.92 5.70 -12.76
N GLU A 102 8.08 6.10 -13.29
CA GLU A 102 8.21 6.53 -14.69
C GLU A 102 7.81 5.42 -15.66
N GLN A 103 8.15 4.17 -15.34
CA GLN A 103 7.74 3.00 -16.13
C GLN A 103 6.21 2.83 -16.13
N ALA A 104 5.58 2.85 -14.96
CA ALA A 104 4.13 2.76 -14.82
C ALA A 104 3.40 3.93 -15.49
N LYS A 105 3.93 5.15 -15.32
CA LYS A 105 3.40 6.36 -15.98
C LYS A 105 3.46 6.24 -17.50
N ARG A 106 4.57 5.76 -18.04
CA ARG A 106 4.70 5.52 -19.50
C ARG A 106 3.64 4.55 -20.00
N TYR A 107 3.34 3.49 -19.25
CA TYR A 107 2.26 2.56 -19.62
C TYR A 107 0.90 3.25 -19.54
N ASN A 108 0.64 4.00 -18.47
CA ASN A 108 -0.59 4.76 -18.31
C ASN A 108 -0.83 5.76 -19.45
N ASP A 109 0.21 6.45 -19.89
CA ASP A 109 0.11 7.42 -20.99
C ASP A 109 -0.31 6.77 -22.32
N ASN A 110 -0.06 5.48 -22.48
CA ASN A 110 -0.39 4.68 -23.67
C ASN A 110 -1.71 3.88 -23.54
N LEU A 111 -2.39 3.91 -22.39
CA LEU A 111 -3.70 3.33 -22.24
C LEU A 111 -4.79 4.18 -22.88
N PRO A 112 -5.92 3.57 -23.32
CA PRO A 112 -7.13 4.30 -23.69
C PRO A 112 -7.59 5.21 -22.55
N THR A 113 -8.19 6.35 -22.88
CA THR A 113 -8.67 7.32 -21.87
C THR A 113 -9.60 6.70 -20.81
N SER A 114 -10.44 5.75 -21.24
CA SER A 114 -11.36 5.03 -20.33
C SER A 114 -10.65 4.12 -19.32
N GLU A 115 -9.39 3.75 -19.60
CA GLU A 115 -8.60 2.84 -18.77
C GLU A 115 -7.47 3.56 -18.02
N LYS A 116 -7.27 4.85 -18.27
CA LYS A 116 -6.23 5.61 -17.59
C LYS A 116 -6.37 5.56 -16.09
N ALA A 117 -5.25 5.30 -15.42
CA ALA A 117 -5.20 5.18 -13.98
C ALA A 117 -5.42 6.53 -13.29
N LYS A 118 -6.18 6.49 -12.20
CA LYS A 118 -6.29 7.57 -11.21
C LYS A 118 -5.18 7.48 -10.18
N TRP A 119 -4.68 6.28 -9.96
CA TRP A 119 -3.62 5.98 -9.00
C TRP A 119 -2.57 5.08 -9.62
N ILE A 120 -1.31 5.36 -9.33
CA ILE A 120 -0.20 4.45 -9.60
C ILE A 120 0.38 4.03 -8.26
N ILE A 121 0.59 2.73 -8.08
CA ILE A 121 1.29 2.16 -6.95
C ILE A 121 2.57 1.52 -7.45
N THR A 122 3.70 1.88 -6.85
CA THR A 122 4.94 1.13 -7.00
C THR A 122 5.22 0.34 -5.73
N SER A 123 5.71 -0.87 -5.85
CA SER A 123 5.96 -1.77 -4.73
C SER A 123 7.25 -2.56 -4.91
N ASN A 124 7.91 -2.84 -3.79
CA ASN A 124 9.02 -3.79 -3.71
C ASN A 124 8.79 -4.83 -2.61
N PHE A 125 7.55 -5.18 -2.33
CA PHE A 125 7.07 -6.03 -1.24
C PHE A 125 7.21 -5.43 0.16
N GLN A 126 8.20 -4.57 0.41
CA GLN A 126 8.41 -3.91 1.72
C GLN A 126 7.78 -2.54 1.78
N GLU A 127 7.76 -1.83 0.65
CA GLU A 127 7.20 -0.50 0.53
C GLU A 127 6.15 -0.44 -0.57
N LEU A 128 5.12 0.36 -0.34
CA LEU A 128 4.11 0.75 -1.32
C LEU A 128 4.13 2.27 -1.42
N TRP A 129 4.42 2.78 -2.62
CA TRP A 129 4.40 4.21 -2.90
C TRP A 129 3.21 4.53 -3.79
N ILE A 130 2.32 5.38 -3.31
CA ILE A 130 1.04 5.71 -3.94
C ILE A 130 1.10 7.10 -4.53
N TYR A 131 0.82 7.20 -5.83
CA TYR A 131 0.83 8.42 -6.62
C TYR A 131 -0.60 8.77 -7.05
N ASP A 132 -1.05 9.97 -6.70
CA ASP A 132 -2.34 10.50 -7.15
C ASP A 132 -2.18 11.15 -8.52
N MET A 133 -2.73 10.52 -9.56
CA MET A 133 -2.60 10.98 -10.94
C MET A 133 -3.54 12.14 -11.28
N ASP A 134 -4.49 12.48 -10.41
CA ASP A 134 -5.33 13.67 -10.55
C ASP A 134 -4.63 14.94 -10.05
N THR A 135 -3.46 14.85 -9.42
CA THR A 135 -2.64 15.99 -9.03
C THR A 135 -1.77 16.48 -10.18
N ARG A 136 -1.40 17.76 -10.14
CA ARG A 136 -0.58 18.37 -11.20
C ARG A 136 0.80 17.74 -11.32
N VAL A 137 1.43 17.41 -10.20
CA VAL A 137 2.74 16.75 -10.10
C VAL A 137 2.64 15.63 -9.06
N PRO A 138 2.26 14.41 -9.48
CA PRO A 138 2.06 13.28 -8.56
C PRO A 138 3.27 12.98 -7.69
N GLU A 139 4.49 13.18 -8.22
CA GLU A 139 5.75 12.92 -7.53
C GLU A 139 5.97 13.81 -6.30
N ASN A 140 5.30 14.96 -6.21
CA ASN A 140 5.43 15.87 -5.07
C ASN A 140 4.53 15.47 -3.88
N ASN A 141 3.60 14.52 -4.09
CA ASN A 141 2.59 14.14 -3.10
C ASN A 141 2.51 12.61 -2.91
N VAL A 142 3.65 11.93 -2.97
CA VAL A 142 3.72 10.47 -2.84
C VAL A 142 3.43 10.05 -1.40
N VAL A 143 2.48 9.12 -1.22
CA VAL A 143 2.25 8.46 0.05
C VAL A 143 3.08 7.18 0.09
N LYS A 144 3.98 7.10 1.06
CA LYS A 144 4.89 5.96 1.25
C LYS A 144 4.45 5.16 2.45
N ILE A 145 4.15 3.88 2.25
CA ILE A 145 3.74 2.96 3.30
C ILE A 145 4.76 1.83 3.36
N HIS A 146 5.30 1.55 4.54
CA HIS A 146 6.07 0.35 4.79
C HIS A 146 5.14 -0.76 5.27
N ILE A 147 5.35 -2.02 4.84
CA ILE A 147 4.48 -3.14 5.24
C ILE A 147 4.42 -3.33 6.76
N ASP A 148 5.50 -3.04 7.48
CA ASP A 148 5.55 -3.12 8.94
C ASP A 148 4.58 -2.16 9.62
N ASP A 149 4.15 -1.10 8.94
CA ASP A 149 3.18 -0.12 9.45
C ASP A 149 1.72 -0.51 9.14
N LEU A 150 1.48 -1.54 8.33
CA LEU A 150 0.13 -1.92 7.90
C LEU A 150 -0.79 -2.37 9.05
N HIS A 151 -0.24 -2.88 10.14
CA HIS A 151 -1.03 -3.26 11.31
C HIS A 151 -1.69 -2.05 12.00
N HIS A 152 -1.17 -0.83 11.79
CA HIS A 152 -1.77 0.42 12.25
C HIS A 152 -2.52 1.18 11.15
N ASN A 153 -2.10 1.01 9.89
CA ASN A 153 -2.50 1.85 8.76
C ASN A 153 -3.13 1.05 7.60
N SER A 154 -3.73 -0.12 7.85
CA SER A 154 -4.33 -0.95 6.79
C SER A 154 -5.45 -0.25 6.02
N SER A 155 -6.16 0.68 6.66
CA SER A 155 -7.23 1.49 6.03
C SER A 155 -6.72 2.39 4.90
N LEU A 156 -5.42 2.69 4.85
CA LEU A 156 -4.81 3.43 3.74
C LEU A 156 -4.90 2.68 2.41
N LEU A 157 -5.12 1.37 2.43
CA LEU A 157 -5.28 0.54 1.25
C LEU A 157 -6.75 0.27 0.87
N ASP A 158 -7.71 0.78 1.63
CA ASP A 158 -9.15 0.57 1.34
C ASP A 158 -9.54 1.12 -0.05
N PHE A 159 -8.83 2.16 -0.54
CA PHE A 159 -9.05 2.72 -1.88
C PHE A 159 -8.80 1.74 -3.03
N LEU A 160 -8.08 0.63 -2.79
CA LEU A 160 -7.91 -0.43 -3.79
C LEU A 160 -9.25 -1.05 -4.22
N LEU A 161 -10.23 -1.08 -3.32
CA LEU A 161 -11.54 -1.67 -3.53
C LEU A 161 -12.67 -0.65 -3.62
N GLU A 162 -12.49 0.55 -3.10
CA GLU A 162 -13.51 1.58 -3.01
C GLU A 162 -13.23 2.73 -3.97
N LYS A 163 -14.25 3.19 -4.70
CA LYS A 163 -14.16 4.38 -5.57
C LYS A 163 -14.08 5.71 -4.80
N LYS A 164 -13.83 5.70 -3.50
CA LYS A 164 -13.74 6.93 -2.71
C LYS A 164 -12.52 7.74 -3.13
N VAL A 165 -12.74 9.03 -3.37
CA VAL A 165 -11.66 10.01 -3.49
C VAL A 165 -11.01 10.11 -2.12
N VAL A 166 -9.91 9.42 -1.92
CA VAL A 166 -9.09 9.59 -0.73
C VAL A 166 -8.31 10.88 -0.92
N GLN A 167 -8.56 11.87 -0.07
CA GLN A 167 -7.63 13.00 0.10
C GLN A 167 -6.38 12.46 0.81
N VAL A 168 -5.51 11.81 0.04
CA VAL A 168 -4.37 11.02 0.56
C VAL A 168 -3.25 11.92 1.08
N SER A 169 -3.18 13.20 0.70
CA SER A 169 -1.92 13.94 0.82
C SER A 169 -1.61 14.59 2.17
N LYS A 170 -2.57 15.12 2.90
CA LYS A 170 -2.29 15.83 4.17
C LYS A 170 -2.81 15.12 5.40
N GLU A 171 -3.95 14.46 5.30
CA GLU A 171 -4.55 13.76 6.43
C GLU A 171 -3.78 12.49 6.80
N VAL A 172 -3.12 11.85 5.82
CA VAL A 172 -2.31 10.65 6.03
C VAL A 172 -0.99 10.95 6.72
N ASP A 173 -0.29 12.02 6.30
CA ASP A 173 0.94 12.44 6.97
C ASP A 173 0.67 12.85 8.42
N LEU A 174 -0.42 13.58 8.65
CA LEU A 174 -0.89 13.95 10.00
C LEU A 174 -1.30 12.71 10.82
N SER A 175 -1.96 11.74 10.21
CA SER A 175 -2.37 10.50 10.89
C SER A 175 -1.16 9.60 11.21
N GLN A 176 -0.17 9.54 10.33
CA GLN A 176 1.08 8.80 10.58
C GLN A 176 1.93 9.45 11.67
N GLU A 177 2.08 10.78 11.65
CA GLU A 177 2.79 11.49 12.71
C GLU A 177 2.05 11.40 14.04
N ALA A 178 0.72 11.57 14.03
CA ALA A 178 -0.10 11.38 15.22
C ALA A 178 0.01 9.96 15.77
N GLY A 179 -0.05 8.94 14.90
CA GLY A 179 0.14 7.53 15.28
C GLY A 179 1.52 7.26 15.90
N LYS A 180 2.58 7.84 15.33
CA LYS A 180 3.95 7.74 15.91
C LYS A 180 4.06 8.44 17.26
N LEU A 181 3.42 9.60 17.42
CA LEU A 181 3.39 10.33 18.68
C LEU A 181 2.61 9.57 19.76
N VAL A 182 1.45 9.04 19.41
CA VAL A 182 0.63 8.21 20.33
C VAL A 182 1.40 6.94 20.72
N GLY A 183 2.10 6.29 19.80
CA GLY A 183 2.97 5.15 20.09
C GLY A 183 4.08 5.50 21.09
N LYS A 184 4.76 6.64 20.91
CA LYS A 184 5.79 7.11 21.86
C LYS A 184 5.21 7.44 23.24
N ILE A 185 4.04 8.05 23.28
CA ILE A 185 3.34 8.36 24.54
C ILE A 185 2.95 7.05 25.22
N TYR A 186 2.38 6.10 24.49
CA TYR A 186 2.03 4.78 24.99
C TYR A 186 3.24 4.07 25.62
N ASP A 187 4.36 4.01 24.90
CA ASP A 187 5.60 3.38 25.39
C ASP A 187 6.17 4.09 26.62
N ALA A 188 6.10 5.42 26.64
CA ALA A 188 6.56 6.21 27.79
C ALA A 188 5.72 5.94 29.04
N PHE A 189 4.39 5.87 28.91
CA PHE A 189 3.50 5.57 30.03
C PHE A 189 3.60 4.09 30.45
N LEU A 190 3.78 3.16 29.51
CA LEU A 190 3.94 1.75 29.84
C LEU A 190 5.10 1.51 30.81
N LYS A 191 6.20 2.24 30.64
CA LYS A 191 7.39 2.18 31.53
C LYS A 191 7.14 2.66 32.94
N GLN A 192 6.04 3.39 33.20
CA GLN A 192 5.68 3.89 34.52
C GLN A 192 4.84 2.89 35.33
N TYR A 193 4.32 1.82 34.70
CA TYR A 193 3.53 0.82 35.39
C TYR A 193 4.42 -0.19 36.10
N HIS A 194 4.03 -0.57 37.32
CA HIS A 194 4.73 -1.58 38.12
C HIS A 194 4.68 -2.99 37.48
N ASP A 195 3.61 -3.28 36.72
CA ASP A 195 3.42 -4.49 35.96
C ASP A 195 2.86 -4.12 34.59
N PRO A 196 3.76 -3.80 33.63
CA PRO A 196 3.38 -3.30 32.32
C PRO A 196 2.65 -4.32 31.43
N GLU A 197 2.78 -5.62 31.76
CA GLU A 197 2.14 -6.69 30.99
C GLU A 197 0.77 -7.10 31.56
N SER A 198 0.35 -6.50 32.69
CA SER A 198 -0.95 -6.81 33.24
C SER A 198 -2.09 -6.32 32.33
N LYS A 199 -3.11 -7.16 32.16
CA LYS A 199 -4.31 -6.83 31.36
C LYS A 199 -4.94 -5.49 31.78
N LYS A 200 -4.96 -5.20 33.08
CA LYS A 200 -5.51 -3.97 33.65
C LYS A 200 -4.68 -2.73 33.30
N ALA A 201 -3.34 -2.84 33.27
CA ALA A 201 -2.46 -1.76 32.85
C ALA A 201 -2.65 -1.46 31.35
N LEU A 202 -2.70 -2.47 30.50
CA LEU A 202 -2.90 -2.33 29.06
C LEU A 202 -4.28 -1.74 28.72
N GLU A 203 -5.35 -2.16 29.41
CA GLU A 203 -6.69 -1.60 29.23
C GLU A 203 -6.73 -0.12 29.65
N SER A 204 -6.13 0.23 30.79
CA SER A 204 -6.05 1.62 31.28
C SER A 204 -5.28 2.52 30.34
N LEU A 205 -4.17 2.01 29.80
CA LEU A 205 -3.33 2.74 28.85
C LEU A 205 -4.04 2.99 27.50
N ASN A 206 -4.76 1.99 27.01
CA ASN A 206 -5.58 2.13 25.81
C ASN A 206 -6.65 3.21 25.97
N VAL A 207 -7.36 3.23 27.11
CA VAL A 207 -8.36 4.26 27.42
C VAL A 207 -7.73 5.65 27.49
N LEU A 208 -6.55 5.76 28.11
CA LEU A 208 -5.82 7.03 28.20
C LEU A 208 -5.40 7.54 26.83
N CYS A 209 -4.81 6.68 26.01
CA CYS A 209 -4.38 7.04 24.65
C CYS A 209 -5.55 7.47 23.76
N VAL A 210 -6.70 6.77 23.84
CA VAL A 210 -7.91 7.18 23.13
C VAL A 210 -8.38 8.56 23.57
N ARG A 211 -8.39 8.86 24.88
CA ARG A 211 -8.82 10.17 25.40
C ARG A 211 -7.86 11.31 25.10
N LEU A 212 -6.59 11.02 24.78
CA LEU A 212 -5.61 12.05 24.40
C LEU A 212 -5.69 12.42 22.92
N VAL A 213 -6.32 11.57 22.10
CA VAL A 213 -6.41 11.75 20.64
C VAL A 213 -7.77 12.29 20.22
N PHE A 214 -8.82 12.06 21.02
CA PHE A 214 -10.20 12.48 20.79
C PHE A 214 -10.73 13.32 21.97
#